data_a9bb5739cceed38a8d08ba07cb2e7ff2
#
_entry.id   a9bb5739cceed38a8d08ba07cb2e7ff2
#
_cell.length_a   1.000
_cell.length_b   1.000
_cell.length_c   1.000
_cell.angle_alpha   90.00
_cell.angle_beta   90.00
_cell.angle_gamma   90.00
#
_symmetry.space_group_name_H-M   'P 1'
#
loop_
_entity.id
_entity.type
_entity.pdbx_description
1 polymer ?
#
loop_
_entity_poly.entity_id
_entity_poly.type
_entity_poly.pdbx_seq_one_letter_code
_entity_poly.pdbx_strand_id
1 'polypeptide(L)'
;PSQELEFSSETAGRVIKVLVDEGSHVSKGQTLAIINTENLSVDVQTAKEAYANALKDKQRYENAYSTGGVTKQQVDQAELNLKNAAARVQQASIKVSDANLRASINGVINKRMIEPGSVLAAGTKLFEIVDVSKLTLDIAVSEAQVASLKAGDVVSINTSVLPGENFTGKISFIAAKADESLNFPVKIEVANKKGNSIKAGMY
;
A
#
# COMPACT_ATOMS: atom_id res chain seq x y z
N PRO A 1 -16.56 1.30 -5.44
CA PRO A 1 -15.25 0.66 -5.62
C PRO A 1 -15.03 -0.42 -4.57
N SER A 2 -14.19 -1.42 -4.85
CA SER A 2 -13.86 -2.43 -3.84
C SER A 2 -12.91 -1.88 -2.78
N GLN A 3 -12.04 -0.99 -3.18
CA GLN A 3 -11.13 -0.27 -2.30
C GLN A 3 -10.89 1.15 -2.82
N GLU A 4 -10.88 2.09 -1.91
CA GLU A 4 -10.45 3.46 -2.12
C GLU A 4 -9.38 3.74 -1.07
N LEU A 5 -8.21 4.19 -1.51
CA LEU A 5 -7.08 4.41 -0.64
C LEU A 5 -6.51 5.81 -0.85
N GLU A 6 -6.54 6.60 0.20
CA GLU A 6 -5.76 7.82 0.28
C GLU A 6 -4.31 7.47 0.64
N PHE A 7 -3.43 7.64 -0.32
CA PHE A 7 -2.00 7.39 -0.15
C PHE A 7 -1.31 8.66 0.39
N SER A 8 -0.70 8.53 1.57
CA SER A 8 -0.01 9.63 2.24
C SER A 8 1.50 9.38 2.31
N SER A 9 2.29 10.45 2.42
CA SER A 9 3.74 10.35 2.58
C SER A 9 4.10 9.83 3.98
N GLU A 10 4.99 8.85 4.05
CA GLU A 10 5.58 8.38 5.31
C GLU A 10 6.80 9.22 5.72
N THR A 11 7.42 9.90 4.74
CA THR A 11 8.63 10.69 4.95
C THR A 11 8.44 12.15 4.54
N ALA A 12 9.19 13.06 5.18
CA ALA A 12 9.28 14.45 4.75
C ALA A 12 10.35 14.60 3.66
N GLY A 13 10.14 15.52 2.74
CA GLY A 13 11.12 15.84 1.70
C GLY A 13 10.53 16.61 0.53
N ARG A 14 11.36 16.94 -0.44
CA ARG A 14 10.94 17.62 -1.68
C ARG A 14 10.69 16.58 -2.78
N VAL A 15 9.55 16.68 -3.45
CA VAL A 15 9.24 15.87 -4.63
C VAL A 15 10.15 16.26 -5.79
N ILE A 16 10.94 15.31 -6.29
CA ILE A 16 11.78 15.49 -7.48
C ILE A 16 10.96 15.26 -8.75
N LYS A 17 10.20 14.17 -8.76
CA LYS A 17 9.49 13.72 -9.95
C LYS A 17 8.17 13.04 -9.56
N VAL A 18 7.15 13.31 -10.33
CA VAL A 18 5.88 12.57 -10.34
C VAL A 18 5.82 11.77 -11.64
N LEU A 19 5.50 10.48 -11.56
CA LEU A 19 5.59 9.52 -12.66
C LEU A 19 4.23 9.11 -13.20
N VAL A 20 3.16 9.58 -12.57
CA VAL A 20 1.77 9.22 -12.88
C VAL A 20 0.89 10.46 -12.84
N ASP A 21 -0.15 10.46 -13.67
CA ASP A 21 -1.17 11.50 -13.72
C ASP A 21 -2.54 10.95 -13.30
N GLU A 22 -3.50 11.83 -13.07
CA GLU A 22 -4.90 11.45 -12.86
C GLU A 22 -5.41 10.64 -14.04
N GLY A 23 -6.15 9.58 -13.75
CA GLY A 23 -6.61 8.60 -14.74
C GLY A 23 -5.59 7.50 -15.08
N SER A 24 -4.34 7.59 -14.62
CA SER A 24 -3.33 6.55 -14.87
C SER A 24 -3.67 5.25 -14.13
N HIS A 25 -3.57 4.12 -14.83
CA HIS A 25 -3.63 2.80 -14.22
C HIS A 25 -2.29 2.50 -13.55
N VAL A 26 -2.34 2.04 -12.31
CA VAL A 26 -1.17 1.68 -11.52
C VAL A 26 -1.26 0.28 -10.97
N SER A 27 -0.11 -0.39 -10.89
CA SER A 27 0.02 -1.71 -10.28
C SER A 27 0.64 -1.58 -8.88
N LYS A 28 0.25 -2.47 -7.98
CA LYS A 28 0.88 -2.56 -6.65
C LYS A 28 2.40 -2.65 -6.76
N GLY A 29 3.11 -1.79 -6.02
CA GLY A 29 4.57 -1.68 -6.06
C GLY A 29 5.12 -0.74 -7.14
N GLN A 30 4.29 -0.27 -8.07
CA GLN A 30 4.69 0.72 -9.08
C GLN A 30 5.07 2.04 -8.40
N THR A 31 6.20 2.64 -8.81
CA THR A 31 6.63 3.94 -8.31
C THR A 31 5.75 5.04 -8.89
N LEU A 32 5.18 5.86 -8.02
CA LEU A 32 4.28 6.97 -8.36
C LEU A 32 5.02 8.31 -8.40
N ALA A 33 5.90 8.52 -7.42
CA ALA A 33 6.70 9.73 -7.30
C ALA A 33 8.01 9.43 -6.57
N ILE A 34 8.96 10.33 -6.69
CA ILE A 34 10.29 10.23 -6.07
C ILE A 34 10.53 11.49 -5.25
N ILE A 35 10.88 11.30 -3.97
CA ILE A 35 11.32 12.36 -3.06
C ILE A 35 12.84 12.48 -3.12
N ASN A 36 13.40 13.65 -2.85
CA ASN A 36 14.85 13.86 -2.75
C ASN A 36 15.44 12.99 -1.63
N THR A 37 16.43 12.17 -1.99
CA THR A 37 17.09 11.22 -1.10
C THR A 37 18.58 11.52 -0.88
N GLU A 38 19.09 12.67 -1.32
CA GLU A 38 20.53 12.96 -1.22
C GLU A 38 21.04 12.78 0.21
N ASN A 39 20.41 13.41 1.19
CA ASN A 39 20.79 13.27 2.61
C ASN A 39 20.61 11.83 3.11
N LEU A 40 19.55 11.14 2.71
CA LEU A 40 19.27 9.78 3.12
C LEU A 40 20.28 8.78 2.55
N SER A 41 20.79 9.02 1.33
CA SER A 41 21.83 8.17 0.73
C SER A 41 23.17 8.32 1.45
N VAL A 42 23.50 9.51 1.93
CA VAL A 42 24.67 9.75 2.81
C VAL A 42 24.53 9.01 4.13
N ASP A 43 23.35 9.05 4.74
CA ASP A 43 23.06 8.30 5.98
C ASP A 43 23.26 6.79 5.80
N VAL A 44 22.78 6.23 4.68
CA VAL A 44 22.99 4.80 4.35
C VAL A 44 24.49 4.51 4.20
N GLN A 45 25.24 5.36 3.50
CA GLN A 45 26.67 5.15 3.32
C GLN A 45 27.41 5.18 4.66
N THR A 46 27.12 6.17 5.50
CA THR A 46 27.72 6.29 6.85
C THR A 46 27.40 5.05 7.72
N ALA A 47 26.16 4.59 7.68
CA ALA A 47 25.74 3.38 8.41
C ALA A 47 26.47 2.12 7.89
N LYS A 48 26.67 1.98 6.57
CA LYS A 48 27.43 0.87 5.98
C LYS A 48 28.89 0.88 6.38
N GLU A 49 29.51 2.05 6.45
CA GLU A 49 30.90 2.18 6.91
C GLU A 49 31.04 1.79 8.40
N ALA A 50 30.11 2.24 9.23
CA ALA A 50 30.07 1.85 10.64
C ALA A 50 29.89 0.33 10.79
N TYR A 51 29.03 -0.30 9.98
CA TYR A 51 28.85 -1.75 9.95
C TYR A 51 30.14 -2.48 9.52
N ALA A 52 30.80 -2.01 8.46
CA ALA A 52 32.05 -2.61 8.00
C ALA A 52 33.16 -2.53 9.04
N ASN A 53 33.24 -1.42 9.78
CA ASN A 53 34.20 -1.28 10.89
C ASN A 53 33.87 -2.22 12.05
N ALA A 54 32.60 -2.28 12.47
CA ALA A 54 32.16 -3.20 13.54
C ALA A 54 32.41 -4.68 13.18
N LEU A 55 32.26 -5.03 11.90
CA LEU A 55 32.55 -6.39 11.40
C LEU A 55 34.03 -6.72 11.52
N LYS A 56 34.91 -5.78 11.10
CA LYS A 56 36.38 -5.96 11.25
C LYS A 56 36.79 -6.09 12.72
N ASP A 57 36.19 -5.28 13.58
CA ASP A 57 36.48 -5.33 15.02
C ASP A 57 36.05 -6.66 15.64
N LYS A 58 34.84 -7.13 15.31
CA LYS A 58 34.39 -8.47 15.74
C LYS A 58 35.38 -9.56 15.31
N GLN A 59 35.82 -9.56 14.05
CA GLN A 59 36.81 -10.53 13.56
C GLN A 59 38.13 -10.44 14.31
N ARG A 60 38.62 -9.23 14.62
CA ARG A 60 39.83 -9.03 15.40
C ARG A 60 39.71 -9.61 16.80
N TYR A 61 38.58 -9.34 17.48
CA TYR A 61 38.33 -9.85 18.85
C TYR A 61 38.18 -11.37 18.83
N GLU A 62 37.52 -11.98 17.84
CA GLU A 62 37.42 -13.43 17.70
C GLU A 62 38.81 -14.08 17.52
N ASN A 63 39.64 -13.52 16.66
CA ASN A 63 40.99 -13.99 16.44
C ASN A 63 41.86 -13.87 17.71
N ALA A 64 41.77 -12.71 18.42
CA ALA A 64 42.50 -12.51 19.65
C ALA A 64 41.99 -13.42 20.76
N TYR A 65 40.72 -13.75 20.83
CA TYR A 65 40.15 -14.67 21.79
C TYR A 65 40.68 -16.10 21.60
N SER A 66 40.84 -16.55 20.34
CA SER A 66 41.40 -17.88 20.04
C SER A 66 42.83 -18.06 20.55
N THR A 67 43.56 -16.97 20.73
CA THR A 67 44.95 -16.95 21.25
C THR A 67 45.02 -16.50 22.71
N GLY A 68 43.89 -16.34 23.38
CA GLY A 68 43.85 -15.92 24.80
C GLY A 68 44.12 -14.44 25.03
N GLY A 69 44.18 -13.61 23.98
CA GLY A 69 44.51 -12.17 24.09
C GLY A 69 43.35 -11.26 24.57
N VAL A 70 42.13 -11.75 24.55
CA VAL A 70 40.95 -11.01 25.01
C VAL A 70 39.96 -11.92 25.74
N THR A 71 39.02 -11.33 26.49
CA THR A 71 37.97 -12.06 27.20
C THR A 71 36.79 -12.35 26.31
N LYS A 72 35.99 -13.37 26.66
CA LYS A 72 34.72 -13.65 25.98
C LYS A 72 33.77 -12.46 26.02
N GLN A 73 33.72 -11.72 27.14
CA GLN A 73 32.92 -10.52 27.29
C GLN A 73 33.24 -9.46 26.21
N GLN A 74 34.52 -9.31 25.85
CA GLN A 74 34.94 -8.37 24.81
C GLN A 74 34.47 -8.84 23.41
N VAL A 75 34.49 -10.14 23.12
CA VAL A 75 33.93 -10.68 21.89
C VAL A 75 32.40 -10.47 21.83
N ASP A 76 31.69 -10.78 22.91
CA ASP A 76 30.25 -10.62 23.01
C ASP A 76 29.84 -9.13 22.81
N GLN A 77 30.64 -8.21 23.36
CA GLN A 77 30.45 -6.76 23.19
C GLN A 77 30.67 -6.34 21.72
N ALA A 78 31.68 -6.87 21.05
CA ALA A 78 31.94 -6.60 19.64
C ALA A 78 30.79 -7.16 18.73
N GLU A 79 30.27 -8.34 19.07
CA GLU A 79 29.10 -8.91 18.40
C GLU A 79 27.86 -8.03 18.57
N LEU A 80 27.59 -7.52 19.78
CA LEU A 80 26.49 -6.59 20.04
C LEU A 80 26.63 -5.30 19.22
N ASN A 81 27.85 -4.76 19.14
CA ASN A 81 28.15 -3.57 18.34
C ASN A 81 27.87 -3.82 16.85
N LEU A 82 28.24 -4.97 16.34
CA LEU A 82 27.95 -5.37 14.96
C LEU A 82 26.44 -5.46 14.70
N LYS A 83 25.68 -6.08 15.60
CA LYS A 83 24.21 -6.16 15.50
C LYS A 83 23.57 -4.78 15.49
N ASN A 84 24.04 -3.88 16.36
CA ASN A 84 23.56 -2.50 16.40
C ASN A 84 23.86 -1.73 15.12
N ALA A 85 25.07 -1.90 14.55
CA ALA A 85 25.44 -1.30 13.28
C ALA A 85 24.62 -1.85 12.12
N ALA A 86 24.34 -3.16 12.07
CA ALA A 86 23.46 -3.78 11.09
C ALA A 86 22.03 -3.20 11.13
N ALA A 87 21.47 -3.04 12.33
CA ALA A 87 20.16 -2.42 12.52
C ALA A 87 20.11 -0.97 12.00
N ARG A 88 21.19 -0.19 12.18
CA ARG A 88 21.30 1.17 11.65
C ARG A 88 21.31 1.19 10.12
N VAL A 89 22.03 0.26 9.47
CA VAL A 89 22.02 0.13 8.01
C VAL A 89 20.60 -0.17 7.51
N GLN A 90 19.92 -1.11 8.16
CA GLN A 90 18.55 -1.45 7.79
C GLN A 90 17.61 -0.25 7.95
N GLN A 91 17.69 0.47 9.07
CA GLN A 91 16.86 1.66 9.33
C GLN A 91 17.10 2.76 8.28
N ALA A 92 18.36 3.05 7.94
CA ALA A 92 18.68 4.04 6.92
C ALA A 92 18.20 3.59 5.52
N SER A 93 18.31 2.30 5.20
CA SER A 93 17.85 1.75 3.92
C SER A 93 16.34 1.81 3.77
N ILE A 94 15.57 1.59 4.84
CA ILE A 94 14.11 1.74 4.85
C ILE A 94 13.74 3.19 4.48
N LYS A 95 14.37 4.19 5.11
CA LYS A 95 14.11 5.60 4.81
C LYS A 95 14.34 5.95 3.32
N VAL A 96 15.39 5.39 2.70
CA VAL A 96 15.62 5.57 1.25
C VAL A 96 14.56 4.86 0.42
N SER A 97 14.11 3.67 0.85
CA SER A 97 13.02 2.94 0.17
C SER A 97 11.72 3.75 0.19
N ASP A 98 11.37 4.32 1.34
CA ASP A 98 10.13 5.08 1.57
C ASP A 98 10.08 6.40 0.79
N ALA A 99 11.25 6.89 0.35
CA ALA A 99 11.34 8.05 -0.53
C ALA A 99 10.94 7.74 -2.00
N ASN A 100 10.88 6.45 -2.38
CA ASN A 100 10.24 6.01 -3.60
C ASN A 100 8.77 5.68 -3.29
N LEU A 101 7.91 6.64 -3.51
CA LEU A 101 6.48 6.49 -3.25
C LEU A 101 5.87 5.44 -4.20
N ARG A 102 5.43 4.31 -3.66
CA ARG A 102 4.92 3.18 -4.45
C ARG A 102 3.46 2.92 -4.16
N ALA A 103 2.70 2.57 -5.19
CA ALA A 103 1.32 2.16 -5.04
C ALA A 103 1.19 0.93 -4.12
N SER A 104 0.34 0.99 -3.11
CA SER A 104 0.06 -0.12 -2.19
C SER A 104 -1.01 -1.09 -2.71
N ILE A 105 -1.82 -0.64 -3.67
CA ILE A 105 -2.86 -1.42 -4.36
C ILE A 105 -2.77 -1.25 -5.86
N ASN A 106 -3.41 -2.15 -6.62
CA ASN A 106 -3.70 -1.92 -8.02
C ASN A 106 -4.90 -0.97 -8.13
N GLY A 107 -4.94 -0.12 -9.13
CA GLY A 107 -6.08 0.78 -9.32
C GLY A 107 -5.83 1.86 -10.34
N VAL A 108 -6.65 2.90 -10.26
CA VAL A 108 -6.56 4.11 -11.07
C VAL A 108 -6.32 5.31 -10.14
N ILE A 109 -5.45 6.20 -10.53
CA ILE A 109 -5.23 7.47 -9.81
C ILE A 109 -6.48 8.33 -10.02
N ASN A 110 -7.26 8.54 -8.97
CA ASN A 110 -8.45 9.39 -8.99
C ASN A 110 -8.10 10.86 -8.78
N LYS A 111 -7.17 11.13 -7.85
CA LYS A 111 -6.65 12.47 -7.59
C LYS A 111 -5.15 12.46 -7.36
N ARG A 112 -4.49 13.52 -7.81
CA ARG A 112 -3.09 13.83 -7.58
C ARG A 112 -2.99 15.15 -6.83
N MET A 113 -2.44 15.13 -5.61
CA MET A 113 -2.38 16.29 -4.71
C MET A 113 -0.97 16.85 -4.60
N ILE A 114 -0.02 16.38 -5.43
CA ILE A 114 1.38 16.79 -5.41
C ILE A 114 1.88 17.11 -6.80
N GLU A 115 2.85 18.02 -6.85
CA GLU A 115 3.57 18.41 -8.04
C GLU A 115 5.09 18.26 -7.85
N PRO A 116 5.87 18.12 -8.93
CA PRO A 116 7.32 18.26 -8.84
C PRO A 116 7.69 19.59 -8.16
N GLY A 117 8.58 19.54 -7.17
CA GLY A 117 8.97 20.69 -6.36
C GLY A 117 8.18 20.85 -5.06
N SER A 118 7.04 20.17 -4.88
CA SER A 118 6.28 20.21 -3.62
C SER A 118 7.14 19.76 -2.44
N VAL A 119 6.98 20.41 -1.29
CA VAL A 119 7.61 20.01 -0.03
C VAL A 119 6.58 19.26 0.79
N LEU A 120 6.90 18.03 1.15
CA LEU A 120 6.04 17.12 1.89
C LEU A 120 6.43 17.06 3.35
N ALA A 121 5.44 16.98 4.21
CA ALA A 121 5.57 16.50 5.59
C ALA A 121 5.06 15.05 5.69
N ALA A 122 5.48 14.32 6.70
CA ALA A 122 4.89 13.01 6.99
C ALA A 122 3.37 13.16 7.22
N GLY A 123 2.56 12.26 6.64
CA GLY A 123 1.11 12.31 6.68
C GLY A 123 0.45 13.18 5.60
N THR A 124 1.22 13.89 4.75
CA THR A 124 0.65 14.66 3.63
C THR A 124 0.01 13.70 2.63
N LYS A 125 -1.26 13.93 2.27
CA LYS A 125 -1.97 13.18 1.22
C LYS A 125 -1.35 13.47 -0.14
N LEU A 126 -1.08 12.42 -0.91
CA LEU A 126 -0.36 12.50 -2.18
C LEU A 126 -1.22 12.10 -3.37
N PHE A 127 -1.87 10.95 -3.25
CA PHE A 127 -2.70 10.35 -4.28
C PHE A 127 -3.93 9.71 -3.66
N GLU A 128 -5.01 9.72 -4.43
CA GLU A 128 -6.19 8.90 -4.19
C GLU A 128 -6.21 7.81 -5.25
N ILE A 129 -6.09 6.56 -4.82
CA ILE A 129 -6.06 5.39 -5.71
C ILE A 129 -7.35 4.61 -5.48
N VAL A 130 -8.07 4.33 -6.57
CA VAL A 130 -9.33 3.61 -6.53
C VAL A 130 -9.19 2.30 -7.29
N ASP A 131 -9.44 1.18 -6.62
CA ASP A 131 -9.55 -0.11 -7.29
C ASP A 131 -10.96 -0.28 -7.86
N VAL A 132 -11.04 -0.17 -9.18
CA VAL A 132 -12.28 -0.34 -9.95
C VAL A 132 -12.38 -1.71 -10.61
N SER A 133 -11.47 -2.65 -10.33
CA SER A 133 -11.50 -4.01 -10.88
C SER A 133 -12.70 -4.81 -10.39
N LYS A 134 -13.15 -4.50 -9.18
CA LYS A 134 -14.39 -5.00 -8.57
C LYS A 134 -15.21 -3.82 -8.07
N LEU A 135 -16.48 -3.89 -8.27
CA LEU A 135 -17.44 -2.91 -7.78
C LEU A 135 -18.39 -3.60 -6.81
N THR A 136 -18.82 -2.87 -5.80
CA THR A 136 -19.88 -3.31 -4.89
C THR A 136 -21.13 -2.53 -5.23
N LEU A 137 -22.20 -3.24 -5.51
CA LEU A 137 -23.53 -2.68 -5.66
C LEU A 137 -24.27 -2.91 -4.34
N ASP A 138 -24.70 -1.83 -3.73
CA ASP A 138 -25.51 -1.88 -2.51
C ASP A 138 -26.98 -1.70 -2.92
N ILE A 139 -27.80 -2.71 -2.60
CA ILE A 139 -29.24 -2.69 -2.84
C ILE A 139 -29.99 -2.96 -1.55
N ALA A 140 -31.23 -2.53 -1.50
CA ALA A 140 -32.16 -2.86 -0.42
C ALA A 140 -33.29 -3.73 -0.97
N VAL A 141 -33.53 -4.88 -0.33
CA VAL A 141 -34.56 -5.84 -0.73
C VAL A 141 -35.58 -6.04 0.37
N SER A 142 -36.84 -6.33 0.00
CA SER A 142 -37.90 -6.58 0.96
C SER A 142 -37.73 -7.93 1.68
N GLU A 143 -38.43 -8.11 2.80
CA GLU A 143 -38.47 -9.38 3.56
C GLU A 143 -38.86 -10.58 2.68
N ALA A 144 -39.84 -10.41 1.80
CA ALA A 144 -40.30 -11.47 0.90
C ALA A 144 -39.20 -11.87 -0.11
N GLN A 145 -38.39 -10.93 -0.57
CA GLN A 145 -37.30 -11.19 -1.51
C GLN A 145 -36.08 -11.80 -0.82
N VAL A 146 -35.70 -11.28 0.37
CA VAL A 146 -34.50 -11.74 1.06
C VAL A 146 -34.60 -13.22 1.48
N ALA A 147 -35.82 -13.72 1.77
CA ALA A 147 -36.05 -15.11 2.14
C ALA A 147 -35.58 -16.11 1.06
N SER A 148 -35.56 -15.71 -0.21
CA SER A 148 -35.14 -16.54 -1.33
C SER A 148 -33.66 -16.37 -1.73
N LEU A 149 -32.95 -15.36 -1.17
CA LEU A 149 -31.58 -15.04 -1.51
C LEU A 149 -30.60 -15.72 -0.55
N LYS A 150 -29.44 -16.10 -1.10
CA LYS A 150 -28.32 -16.65 -0.32
C LYS A 150 -27.02 -15.95 -0.70
N ALA A 151 -26.15 -15.78 0.29
CA ALA A 151 -24.79 -15.35 0.01
C ALA A 151 -24.13 -16.38 -0.92
N GLY A 152 -23.54 -15.88 -1.99
CA GLY A 152 -22.95 -16.71 -3.05
C GLY A 152 -23.80 -16.85 -4.31
N ASP A 153 -25.08 -16.47 -4.28
CA ASP A 153 -25.93 -16.50 -5.46
C ASP A 153 -25.44 -15.57 -6.55
N VAL A 154 -25.59 -16.01 -7.79
CA VAL A 154 -25.22 -15.24 -8.99
C VAL A 154 -26.44 -14.49 -9.48
N VAL A 155 -26.30 -13.20 -9.69
CA VAL A 155 -27.37 -12.32 -10.16
C VAL A 155 -26.96 -11.60 -11.45
N SER A 156 -27.94 -11.38 -12.32
CA SER A 156 -27.75 -10.57 -13.53
C SER A 156 -28.06 -9.11 -13.21
N ILE A 157 -27.21 -8.22 -13.65
CA ILE A 157 -27.29 -6.79 -13.43
C ILE A 157 -27.35 -6.08 -14.77
N ASN A 158 -28.41 -5.32 -14.96
CA ASN A 158 -28.59 -4.47 -16.12
C ASN A 158 -28.53 -3.00 -15.68
N THR A 159 -27.87 -2.17 -16.44
CA THR A 159 -27.79 -0.74 -16.17
C THR A 159 -28.35 0.05 -17.35
N SER A 160 -29.06 1.12 -17.06
CA SER A 160 -29.58 2.04 -18.09
C SER A 160 -28.48 2.85 -18.78
N VAL A 161 -27.30 2.96 -18.14
CA VAL A 161 -26.14 3.72 -18.67
C VAL A 161 -25.41 2.97 -19.79
N LEU A 162 -25.48 1.63 -19.77
CA LEU A 162 -24.86 0.77 -20.78
C LEU A 162 -25.93 -0.21 -21.33
N PRO A 163 -26.86 0.27 -22.15
CA PRO A 163 -27.93 -0.55 -22.66
C PRO A 163 -27.38 -1.66 -23.56
N GLY A 164 -27.77 -2.91 -23.25
CA GLY A 164 -27.31 -4.11 -23.98
C GLY A 164 -26.12 -4.82 -23.36
N GLU A 165 -25.49 -4.27 -22.34
CA GLU A 165 -24.47 -4.98 -21.56
C GLU A 165 -25.11 -5.65 -20.33
N ASN A 166 -24.89 -6.97 -20.21
CA ASN A 166 -25.31 -7.74 -19.04
C ASN A 166 -24.09 -7.98 -18.14
N PHE A 167 -24.17 -7.52 -16.92
CA PHE A 167 -23.15 -7.77 -15.92
C PHE A 167 -23.60 -8.90 -15.00
N THR A 168 -22.65 -9.69 -14.56
CA THR A 168 -22.91 -10.77 -13.61
C THR A 168 -22.28 -10.38 -12.29
N GLY A 169 -23.10 -10.36 -11.25
CA GLY A 169 -22.66 -10.13 -9.88
C GLY A 169 -22.85 -11.36 -9.00
N LYS A 170 -22.19 -11.38 -7.88
CA LYS A 170 -22.34 -12.40 -6.83
C LYS A 170 -22.74 -11.73 -5.53
N ILE A 171 -23.78 -12.23 -4.88
CA ILE A 171 -24.19 -11.76 -3.55
C ILE A 171 -23.05 -12.06 -2.57
N SER A 172 -22.42 -11.03 -2.03
CA SER A 172 -21.33 -11.16 -1.06
C SER A 172 -21.80 -11.05 0.38
N PHE A 173 -22.87 -10.31 0.61
CA PHE A 173 -23.40 -10.08 1.95
C PHE A 173 -24.90 -9.82 1.90
N ILE A 174 -25.62 -10.35 2.90
CA ILE A 174 -27.02 -10.06 3.20
C ILE A 174 -27.09 -9.66 4.66
N ALA A 175 -27.67 -8.50 4.96
CA ALA A 175 -27.80 -8.03 6.33
C ALA A 175 -28.74 -8.95 7.14
N ALA A 176 -28.35 -9.26 8.37
CA ALA A 176 -29.15 -10.06 9.30
C ALA A 176 -30.30 -9.25 9.95
N LYS A 177 -30.33 -7.93 9.75
CA LYS A 177 -31.32 -7.01 10.30
C LYS A 177 -31.79 -6.04 9.22
N ALA A 178 -33.11 -5.80 9.18
CA ALA A 178 -33.72 -4.78 8.33
C ALA A 178 -33.28 -3.35 8.76
N ASP A 179 -33.23 -2.46 7.81
CA ASP A 179 -33.08 -1.02 8.03
C ASP A 179 -34.39 -0.38 8.57
N GLU A 180 -34.36 0.94 8.74
CA GLU A 180 -35.52 1.68 9.24
C GLU A 180 -36.74 1.65 8.30
N SER A 181 -36.52 1.32 7.02
CA SER A 181 -37.55 1.16 5.99
C SER A 181 -38.05 -0.29 5.84
N LEU A 182 -37.67 -1.17 6.77
CA LEU A 182 -37.99 -2.61 6.76
C LEU A 182 -37.41 -3.35 5.53
N ASN A 183 -36.32 -2.84 4.95
CA ASN A 183 -35.60 -3.50 3.88
C ASN A 183 -34.29 -4.08 4.41
N PHE A 184 -33.83 -5.14 3.76
CA PHE A 184 -32.55 -5.79 4.07
C PHE A 184 -31.47 -5.31 3.12
N PRO A 185 -30.40 -4.64 3.61
CA PRO A 185 -29.23 -4.32 2.79
C PRO A 185 -28.54 -5.57 2.24
N VAL A 186 -28.32 -5.60 0.95
CA VAL A 186 -27.62 -6.68 0.23
C VAL A 186 -26.47 -6.07 -0.56
N LYS A 187 -25.28 -6.69 -0.45
CA LYS A 187 -24.11 -6.29 -1.24
C LYS A 187 -23.83 -7.31 -2.32
N ILE A 188 -23.66 -6.84 -3.53
CA ILE A 188 -23.36 -7.65 -4.70
C ILE A 188 -22.00 -7.21 -5.24
N GLU A 189 -21.08 -8.16 -5.34
CA GLU A 189 -19.79 -7.90 -6.00
C GLU A 189 -19.92 -8.14 -7.50
N VAL A 190 -19.48 -7.15 -8.28
CA VAL A 190 -19.47 -7.17 -9.74
C VAL A 190 -18.04 -7.06 -10.22
N ALA A 191 -17.57 -8.03 -11.01
CA ALA A 191 -16.30 -7.94 -11.67
C ALA A 191 -16.37 -6.95 -12.85
N ASN A 192 -15.60 -5.90 -12.81
CA ASN A 192 -15.53 -4.89 -13.86
C ASN A 192 -14.58 -5.38 -14.95
N LYS A 193 -15.10 -6.18 -15.89
CA LYS A 193 -14.32 -6.77 -17.00
C LYS A 193 -14.16 -5.77 -18.12
N LYS A 194 -12.97 -5.79 -18.78
CA LYS A 194 -12.63 -5.03 -20.01
C LYS A 194 -12.87 -3.51 -19.93
N GLY A 195 -11.80 -2.79 -19.64
CA GLY A 195 -11.74 -1.33 -19.82
C GLY A 195 -12.41 -0.49 -18.76
N ASN A 196 -12.80 -1.09 -17.60
CA ASN A 196 -13.44 -0.37 -16.49
C ASN A 196 -14.66 0.44 -16.96
N SER A 197 -15.56 -0.20 -17.70
CA SER A 197 -16.76 0.41 -18.30
C SER A 197 -17.69 0.99 -17.24
N ILE A 198 -17.75 0.35 -16.06
CA ILE A 198 -18.54 0.85 -14.93
C ILE A 198 -17.62 1.67 -14.03
N LYS A 199 -18.03 2.91 -13.77
CA LYS A 199 -17.34 3.80 -12.84
C LYS A 199 -17.99 3.75 -11.47
N ALA A 200 -17.20 3.95 -10.43
CA ALA A 200 -17.73 4.11 -9.08
C ALA A 200 -18.68 5.33 -9.03
N GLY A 201 -19.83 5.17 -8.34
CA GLY A 201 -20.87 6.21 -8.26
C GLY A 201 -21.91 6.20 -9.38
N MET A 202 -21.86 5.27 -10.32
CA MET A 202 -22.95 5.02 -11.28
C MET A 202 -24.11 4.29 -10.58
N TYR A 203 -25.35 4.61 -11.01
CA TYR A 203 -26.60 3.98 -10.55
C TYR A 203 -27.09 2.97 -11.58
#